data_e60eeeb8db96d804bf23544e1f2dcee3
#
_entry.id   e60eeeb8db96d804bf23544e1f2dcee3
#
_cell.length_a   1.000
_cell.length_b   1.000
_cell.length_c   1.000
_cell.angle_alpha   90.00
_cell.angle_beta   90.00
_cell.angle_gamma   90.00
#
_symmetry.space_group_name_H-M   'P 1'
#
loop_
_entity.id
_entity.type
_entity.pdbx_description
1 polymer ?
#
loop_
_entity_poly.entity_id
_entity_poly.type
_entity_poly.pdbx_seq_one_letter_code
_entity_poly.pdbx_strand_id
1 'polypeptide(L)'
;MKKVYVEIPDGKSAKWINGVLTLTDDEPKDIKDRVKTFDDACTVVKEFNPALVEQYEAIDDVDRDLTAFLKLRIICAALNEGWTPQLKDGEYRWYPWFYLYTQDELDNMDKEEKHSQRGLLLGGAANCGSSAGLGCAFSSFAPSDAYAFIGSRLCLKNEDLSNYCGKQFIEIWSAFLFPERPITKSNWEE
;
A
#
# COMPACT_ATOMS: atom_id res chain seq x y z
N MET A 1 36.96 16.87 -27.88
CA MET A 1 35.56 16.41 -27.76
C MET A 1 34.64 17.59 -27.93
N LYS A 2 33.70 17.56 -28.89
CA LYS A 2 32.66 18.60 -29.00
C LYS A 2 31.60 18.35 -27.93
N LYS A 3 31.33 19.33 -27.08
CA LYS A 3 30.20 19.31 -26.14
C LYS A 3 28.96 19.79 -26.87
N VAL A 4 27.87 19.05 -26.77
CA VAL A 4 26.55 19.44 -27.24
C VAL A 4 25.70 19.74 -26.00
N TYR A 5 25.08 20.90 -25.96
CA TYR A 5 24.17 21.29 -24.90
C TYR A 5 22.74 21.12 -25.42
N VAL A 6 21.89 20.52 -24.63
CA VAL A 6 20.46 20.37 -24.90
C VAL A 6 19.71 21.14 -23.83
N GLU A 7 18.86 22.06 -24.23
CA GLU A 7 17.92 22.72 -23.30
C GLU A 7 16.78 21.76 -23.03
N ILE A 8 16.54 21.50 -21.74
CA ILE A 8 15.43 20.65 -21.27
C ILE A 8 14.34 21.59 -20.78
N PRO A 9 13.13 21.55 -21.38
CA PRO A 9 12.00 22.37 -20.91
C PRO A 9 11.62 22.03 -19.47
N ASP A 10 11.03 23.00 -18.77
CA ASP A 10 10.48 22.80 -17.42
C ASP A 10 9.47 21.65 -17.41
N GLY A 11 9.55 20.80 -16.41
CA GLY A 11 8.69 19.60 -16.27
C GLY A 11 9.07 18.44 -17.18
N LYS A 12 10.26 18.48 -17.80
CA LYS A 12 10.81 17.38 -18.59
C LYS A 12 12.19 16.95 -18.08
N SER A 13 12.46 15.67 -18.25
CA SER A 13 13.77 15.05 -18.03
C SER A 13 14.30 14.45 -19.30
N ALA A 14 15.62 14.40 -19.47
CA ALA A 14 16.25 13.73 -20.59
C ALA A 14 16.79 12.37 -20.16
N LYS A 15 16.29 11.31 -20.77
CA LYS A 15 16.75 9.92 -20.52
C LYS A 15 17.28 9.29 -21.81
N TRP A 16 18.34 8.48 -21.71
CA TRP A 16 18.80 7.66 -22.82
C TRP A 16 17.94 6.41 -22.94
N ILE A 17 17.18 6.31 -24.02
CA ILE A 17 16.35 5.14 -24.32
C ILE A 17 16.82 4.53 -25.63
N ASN A 18 17.31 3.30 -25.59
CA ASN A 18 17.84 2.59 -26.77
C ASN A 18 18.89 3.40 -27.56
N GLY A 19 19.76 4.13 -26.87
CA GLY A 19 20.80 4.94 -27.49
C GLY A 19 20.34 6.29 -28.05
N VAL A 20 19.09 6.68 -27.84
CA VAL A 20 18.52 7.96 -28.24
C VAL A 20 18.22 8.80 -26.98
N LEU A 21 18.66 10.06 -26.98
CA LEU A 21 18.28 11.01 -25.93
C LEU A 21 16.81 11.42 -26.12
N THR A 22 15.97 10.99 -25.21
CA THR A 22 14.51 11.22 -25.26
C THR A 22 14.07 12.13 -24.12
N LEU A 23 13.21 13.10 -24.40
CA LEU A 23 12.57 13.93 -23.38
C LEU A 23 11.34 13.19 -22.87
N THR A 24 11.27 13.00 -21.56
CA THR A 24 10.12 12.42 -20.86
C THR A 24 9.56 13.45 -19.89
N ASP A 25 8.30 13.31 -19.53
CA ASP A 25 7.74 14.09 -18.44
C ASP A 25 8.47 13.75 -17.13
N ASP A 26 8.66 14.77 -16.27
CA ASP A 26 9.22 14.54 -14.94
C ASP A 26 8.29 13.61 -14.17
N GLU A 27 8.87 12.62 -13.52
CA GLU A 27 8.11 11.77 -12.61
C GLU A 27 7.65 12.59 -11.40
N PRO A 28 6.41 12.38 -10.92
CA PRO A 28 5.95 13.03 -9.70
C PRO A 28 6.97 12.80 -8.57
N LYS A 29 7.30 13.89 -7.83
CA LYS A 29 8.27 13.82 -6.73
C LYS A 29 7.73 13.05 -5.52
N ASP A 30 6.41 13.14 -5.29
CA ASP A 30 5.77 12.40 -4.20
C ASP A 30 5.51 10.96 -4.64
N ILE A 31 6.03 10.02 -3.88
CA ILE A 31 5.85 8.59 -4.14
C ILE A 31 4.37 8.18 -4.14
N LYS A 32 3.51 8.87 -3.41
CA LYS A 32 2.05 8.62 -3.39
C LYS A 32 1.39 8.93 -4.73
N ASP A 33 1.95 9.86 -5.49
CA ASP A 33 1.48 10.17 -6.85
C ASP A 33 1.97 9.18 -7.90
N ARG A 34 3.08 8.48 -7.61
CA ARG A 34 3.68 7.45 -8.46
C ARG A 34 3.11 6.06 -8.21
N VAL A 35 2.63 5.77 -7.01
CA VAL A 35 2.18 4.45 -6.57
C VAL A 35 0.71 4.52 -6.17
N LYS A 36 -0.19 4.47 -7.14
CA LYS A 36 -1.65 4.49 -6.95
C LYS A 36 -2.28 3.11 -7.09
N THR A 37 -1.63 2.22 -7.81
CA THR A 37 -2.07 0.85 -8.06
C THR A 37 -0.99 -0.15 -7.64
N PHE A 38 -1.35 -1.43 -7.60
CA PHE A 38 -0.39 -2.50 -7.37
C PHE A 38 0.64 -2.59 -8.50
N ASP A 39 0.22 -2.36 -9.73
CA ASP A 39 1.11 -2.41 -10.91
C ASP A 39 2.15 -1.27 -10.87
N ASP A 40 1.74 -0.08 -10.40
CA ASP A 40 2.68 1.02 -10.15
C ASP A 40 3.74 0.60 -9.11
N ALA A 41 3.30 -0.03 -8.01
CA ALA A 41 4.21 -0.53 -6.99
C ALA A 41 5.20 -1.56 -7.54
N CYS A 42 4.73 -2.49 -8.38
CA CYS A 42 5.61 -3.45 -9.06
C CYS A 42 6.64 -2.73 -9.94
N THR A 43 6.23 -1.71 -10.68
CA THR A 43 7.11 -0.93 -11.55
C THR A 43 8.22 -0.27 -10.75
N VAL A 44 7.87 0.41 -9.65
CA VAL A 44 8.86 1.06 -8.77
C VAL A 44 9.81 0.03 -8.14
N VAL A 45 9.29 -1.10 -7.65
CA VAL A 45 10.12 -2.12 -6.99
C VAL A 45 11.07 -2.81 -7.96
N LYS A 46 10.69 -3.01 -9.22
CA LYS A 46 11.56 -3.59 -10.25
C LYS A 46 12.86 -2.81 -10.46
N GLU A 47 12.89 -1.52 -10.15
CA GLU A 47 14.09 -0.68 -10.27
C GLU A 47 15.19 -1.03 -9.24
N PHE A 48 14.83 -1.51 -8.04
CA PHE A 48 15.81 -1.80 -6.99
C PHE A 48 15.73 -3.20 -6.39
N ASN A 49 14.61 -3.92 -6.54
CA ASN A 49 14.43 -5.29 -6.04
C ASN A 49 13.51 -6.12 -6.95
N PRO A 50 13.92 -6.41 -8.20
CA PRO A 50 13.10 -7.17 -9.14
C PRO A 50 12.73 -8.56 -8.63
N ALA A 51 13.62 -9.20 -7.86
CA ALA A 51 13.39 -10.54 -7.31
C ALA A 51 12.15 -10.63 -6.42
N LEU A 52 11.74 -9.54 -5.76
CA LEU A 52 10.53 -9.52 -4.96
C LEU A 52 9.26 -9.60 -5.83
N VAL A 53 9.30 -8.97 -6.99
CA VAL A 53 8.18 -9.03 -7.95
C VAL A 53 8.14 -10.39 -8.64
N GLU A 54 9.29 -10.93 -9.02
CA GLU A 54 9.41 -12.28 -9.60
C GLU A 54 8.87 -13.35 -8.64
N GLN A 55 9.12 -13.24 -7.34
CA GLN A 55 8.56 -14.14 -6.33
C GLN A 55 7.05 -14.09 -6.30
N TYR A 56 6.45 -12.91 -6.43
CA TYR A 56 5.00 -12.77 -6.53
C TYR A 56 4.45 -13.36 -7.83
N GLU A 57 5.10 -13.10 -8.97
CA GLU A 57 4.69 -13.59 -10.30
C GLU A 57 4.80 -15.14 -10.41
N ALA A 58 5.66 -15.76 -9.58
CA ALA A 58 5.87 -17.21 -9.56
C ALA A 58 4.88 -17.98 -8.67
N ILE A 59 4.01 -17.30 -7.93
CA ILE A 59 3.05 -17.94 -7.04
C ILE A 59 1.73 -18.16 -7.79
N ASP A 60 1.24 -19.40 -7.73
CA ASP A 60 -0.12 -19.71 -8.14
C ASP A 60 -1.10 -19.04 -7.16
N ASP A 61 -2.13 -18.37 -7.67
CA ASP A 61 -3.13 -17.59 -6.90
C ASP A 61 -4.10 -18.50 -6.09
N VAL A 62 -3.56 -19.56 -5.50
CA VAL A 62 -4.32 -20.55 -4.71
C VAL A 62 -4.43 -20.12 -3.25
N ASP A 63 -3.41 -19.44 -2.75
CA ASP A 63 -3.31 -19.01 -1.36
C ASP A 63 -3.48 -17.49 -1.27
N ARG A 64 -4.69 -17.08 -0.88
CA ARG A 64 -5.10 -15.66 -0.91
C ARG A 64 -4.34 -14.79 0.08
N ASP A 65 -4.06 -15.29 1.28
CA ASP A 65 -3.37 -14.54 2.32
C ASP A 65 -1.89 -14.41 1.98
N LEU A 66 -1.27 -15.43 1.43
CA LEU A 66 0.10 -15.37 0.92
C LEU A 66 0.22 -14.39 -0.25
N THR A 67 -0.71 -14.47 -1.20
CA THR A 67 -0.78 -13.53 -2.33
C THR A 67 -0.97 -12.08 -1.84
N ALA A 68 -1.89 -11.85 -0.91
CA ALA A 68 -2.12 -10.54 -0.32
C ALA A 68 -0.88 -10.04 0.45
N PHE A 69 -0.24 -10.90 1.23
CA PHE A 69 0.99 -10.57 1.94
C PHE A 69 2.12 -10.13 0.99
N LEU A 70 2.33 -10.85 -0.11
CA LEU A 70 3.35 -10.46 -1.10
C LEU A 70 3.01 -9.16 -1.80
N LYS A 71 1.75 -8.94 -2.16
CA LYS A 71 1.30 -7.64 -2.69
C LYS A 71 1.59 -6.51 -1.72
N LEU A 72 1.27 -6.68 -0.44
CA LEU A 72 1.57 -5.68 0.60
C LEU A 72 3.07 -5.45 0.78
N ARG A 73 3.89 -6.49 0.71
CA ARG A 73 5.35 -6.35 0.75
C ARG A 73 5.88 -5.50 -0.40
N ILE A 74 5.38 -5.71 -1.62
CA ILE A 74 5.75 -4.94 -2.81
C ILE A 74 5.30 -3.48 -2.63
N ILE A 75 4.05 -3.25 -2.21
CA ILE A 75 3.51 -1.91 -1.98
C ILE A 75 4.33 -1.16 -0.91
N CYS A 76 4.59 -1.80 0.24
CA CYS A 76 5.40 -1.17 1.29
C CYS A 76 6.83 -0.88 0.82
N ALA A 77 7.45 -1.79 0.06
CA ALA A 77 8.78 -1.56 -0.50
C ALA A 77 8.80 -0.39 -1.49
N ALA A 78 7.78 -0.27 -2.35
CA ALA A 78 7.63 0.83 -3.29
C ALA A 78 7.46 2.17 -2.56
N LEU A 79 6.51 2.26 -1.64
CA LEU A 79 6.23 3.47 -0.87
C LEU A 79 7.42 3.90 0.00
N ASN A 80 8.19 2.96 0.48
CA ASN A 80 9.44 3.21 1.21
C ASN A 80 10.61 3.60 0.29
N GLU A 81 10.47 3.48 -1.03
CA GLU A 81 11.58 3.74 -1.99
C GLU A 81 12.85 2.96 -1.62
N GLY A 82 12.68 1.69 -1.25
CA GLY A 82 13.77 0.81 -0.84
C GLY A 82 14.29 1.02 0.59
N TRP A 83 13.72 1.96 1.36
CA TRP A 83 14.08 2.08 2.78
C TRP A 83 13.69 0.81 3.54
N THR A 84 14.62 0.35 4.39
CA THR A 84 14.41 -0.77 5.30
C THR A 84 14.80 -0.37 6.72
N PRO A 85 14.06 -0.84 7.74
CA PRO A 85 14.35 -0.48 9.12
C PRO A 85 15.73 -1.02 9.55
N GLN A 86 16.48 -0.17 10.23
CA GLN A 86 17.80 -0.49 10.77
C GLN A 86 17.72 -1.07 12.18
N LEU A 87 16.54 -1.04 12.79
CA LEU A 87 16.27 -1.48 14.17
C LEU A 87 17.14 -0.76 15.20
N LYS A 88 17.33 0.56 15.01
CA LYS A 88 18.09 1.43 15.91
C LYS A 88 17.16 2.07 16.94
N ASP A 89 17.74 2.47 18.07
CA ASP A 89 17.03 3.26 19.07
C ASP A 89 16.48 4.55 18.46
N GLY A 90 15.22 4.86 18.75
CA GLY A 90 14.53 6.03 18.22
C GLY A 90 14.03 5.92 16.78
N GLU A 91 14.22 4.78 16.11
CA GLU A 91 13.65 4.52 14.79
C GLU A 91 12.21 4.05 14.93
N TYR A 92 11.27 4.83 14.39
CA TYR A 92 9.86 4.47 14.34
C TYR A 92 9.54 3.69 13.08
N ARG A 93 8.70 2.67 13.24
CA ARG A 93 8.14 1.86 12.16
C ARG A 93 6.65 1.99 12.21
N TRP A 94 6.05 2.49 11.14
CA TRP A 94 4.65 2.83 11.05
C TRP A 94 3.88 1.75 10.34
N TYR A 95 2.68 1.46 10.82
CA TYR A 95 1.78 0.43 10.29
C TYR A 95 0.37 0.99 10.19
N PRO A 96 -0.40 0.67 9.13
CA PRO A 96 -1.82 0.97 9.11
C PRO A 96 -2.55 0.27 10.24
N TRP A 97 -3.50 0.95 10.81
CA TRP A 97 -4.38 0.42 11.85
C TRP A 97 -5.80 0.37 11.32
N PHE A 98 -6.54 -0.73 11.60
CA PHE A 98 -7.87 -0.97 11.08
C PHE A 98 -8.85 -1.24 12.19
N TYR A 99 -10.06 -0.66 12.08
CA TYR A 99 -11.22 -1.09 12.83
C TYR A 99 -11.86 -2.29 12.13
N LEU A 100 -12.29 -3.27 12.93
CA LEU A 100 -13.05 -4.42 12.46
C LEU A 100 -14.46 -4.29 13.02
N TYR A 101 -15.45 -4.38 12.14
CA TYR A 101 -16.85 -4.17 12.51
C TYR A 101 -17.64 -5.47 12.42
N THR A 102 -18.58 -5.64 13.37
CA THR A 102 -19.63 -6.65 13.29
C THR A 102 -20.74 -6.18 12.36
N GLN A 103 -21.61 -7.10 11.91
CA GLN A 103 -22.77 -6.72 11.10
C GLN A 103 -23.70 -5.78 11.87
N ASP A 104 -23.94 -6.05 13.15
CA ASP A 104 -24.80 -5.21 13.99
C ASP A 104 -24.29 -3.78 14.12
N GLU A 105 -22.95 -3.61 14.25
CA GLU A 105 -22.33 -2.28 14.28
C GLU A 105 -22.53 -1.54 12.95
N LEU A 106 -22.36 -2.23 11.82
CA LEU A 106 -22.57 -1.65 10.50
C LEU A 106 -24.03 -1.25 10.26
N ASP A 107 -24.97 -2.09 10.68
CA ASP A 107 -26.40 -1.84 10.50
C ASP A 107 -26.87 -0.65 11.35
N ASN A 108 -26.28 -0.47 12.52
CA ASN A 108 -26.60 0.62 13.44
C ASN A 108 -25.82 1.92 13.18
N MET A 109 -24.82 1.92 12.30
CA MET A 109 -24.11 3.15 11.92
C MET A 109 -25.06 4.14 11.24
N ASP A 110 -25.04 5.38 11.67
CA ASP A 110 -25.74 6.45 10.99
C ASP A 110 -25.04 6.91 9.70
N LYS A 111 -25.69 7.81 8.95
CA LYS A 111 -25.14 8.29 7.67
C LYS A 111 -23.89 9.14 7.86
N GLU A 112 -23.76 9.87 8.96
CA GLU A 112 -22.60 10.71 9.26
C GLU A 112 -21.40 9.84 9.63
N GLU A 113 -21.62 8.81 10.45
CA GLU A 113 -20.61 7.82 10.81
C GLU A 113 -20.11 7.07 9.56
N LYS A 114 -21.03 6.60 8.72
CA LYS A 114 -20.70 5.94 7.45
C LYS A 114 -19.91 6.88 6.54
N HIS A 115 -20.29 8.14 6.44
CA HIS A 115 -19.58 9.13 5.62
C HIS A 115 -18.19 9.47 6.18
N SER A 116 -18.02 9.53 7.50
CA SER A 116 -16.73 9.76 8.15
C SER A 116 -15.73 8.61 7.91
N GLN A 117 -16.24 7.40 7.70
CA GLN A 117 -15.49 6.18 7.43
C GLN A 117 -15.21 5.99 5.91
N ARG A 118 -14.86 7.05 5.19
CA ARG A 118 -14.53 6.97 3.76
C ARG A 118 -13.49 5.90 3.51
N GLY A 119 -13.81 4.96 2.62
CA GLY A 119 -12.97 3.80 2.33
C GLY A 119 -13.26 2.59 3.21
N LEU A 120 -14.38 2.60 3.95
CA LEU A 120 -14.88 1.44 4.66
C LEU A 120 -15.13 0.30 3.68
N LEU A 121 -14.62 -0.88 3.99
CA LEU A 121 -14.93 -2.11 3.29
C LEU A 121 -15.94 -2.92 4.09
N LEU A 122 -17.01 -3.34 3.42
CA LEU A 122 -18.04 -4.17 4.02
C LEU A 122 -17.96 -5.60 3.51
N GLY A 123 -18.06 -6.54 4.45
CA GLY A 123 -18.19 -7.95 4.12
C GLY A 123 -19.63 -8.35 3.91
N GLY A 124 -19.89 -9.29 3.01
CA GLY A 124 -21.19 -9.95 2.94
C GLY A 124 -21.43 -10.83 4.15
N ALA A 125 -22.62 -10.74 4.74
CA ALA A 125 -23.20 -11.60 5.78
C ALA A 125 -22.21 -12.50 6.56
N ALA A 126 -21.33 -11.89 7.33
CA ALA A 126 -20.43 -12.64 8.16
C ALA A 126 -21.09 -12.95 9.50
N ASN A 127 -21.42 -14.20 9.72
CA ASN A 127 -21.97 -14.67 11.00
C ASN A 127 -20.93 -14.74 12.13
N CYS A 128 -19.81 -14.07 12.02
CA CYS A 128 -18.70 -14.24 12.94
C CYS A 128 -18.08 -12.93 13.35
N GLY A 129 -18.57 -12.38 14.45
CA GLY A 129 -17.91 -11.29 15.16
C GLY A 129 -17.54 -10.10 14.28
N SER A 130 -16.36 -9.54 14.47
CA SER A 130 -15.88 -8.30 13.86
C SER A 130 -15.38 -8.43 12.41
N SER A 131 -15.76 -9.47 11.68
CA SER A 131 -15.33 -9.69 10.30
C SER A 131 -16.30 -9.17 9.23
N ALA A 132 -17.29 -8.40 9.59
CA ALA A 132 -18.29 -7.87 8.66
C ALA A 132 -17.80 -6.61 7.94
N GLY A 133 -16.91 -5.86 8.52
CA GLY A 133 -16.39 -4.63 7.93
C GLY A 133 -14.98 -4.28 8.39
N LEU A 134 -14.30 -3.49 7.59
CA LEU A 134 -12.95 -3.00 7.81
C LEU A 134 -12.87 -1.52 7.48
N GLY A 135 -12.37 -0.72 8.39
CA GLY A 135 -12.11 0.70 8.18
C GLY A 135 -10.67 1.06 8.55
N CYS A 136 -9.98 1.80 7.68
CA CYS A 136 -8.67 2.33 8.01
C CYS A 136 -8.83 3.50 9.00
N ALA A 137 -8.39 3.31 10.23
CA ALA A 137 -8.55 4.28 11.30
C ALA A 137 -7.42 5.31 11.33
N PHE A 138 -6.22 4.85 11.59
CA PHE A 138 -5.02 5.68 11.72
C PHE A 138 -3.76 4.83 11.57
N SER A 139 -2.60 5.48 11.60
CA SER A 139 -1.33 4.78 11.68
C SER A 139 -0.91 4.54 13.12
N SER A 140 -0.25 3.42 13.36
CA SER A 140 0.44 3.12 14.60
C SER A 140 1.92 2.92 14.35
N PHE A 141 2.74 3.03 15.39
CA PHE A 141 4.17 2.83 15.32
C PHE A 141 4.65 1.85 16.38
N ALA A 142 5.77 1.20 16.07
CA ALA A 142 6.51 0.39 17.04
C ALA A 142 7.98 0.87 17.01
N PRO A 143 8.52 1.36 18.13
CA PRO A 143 9.90 1.87 18.13
C PRO A 143 10.91 0.73 18.05
N SER A 144 11.42 0.22 19.14
CA SER A 144 12.44 -0.83 19.15
C SER A 144 11.90 -2.24 19.27
N ASP A 145 10.65 -2.41 19.67
CA ASP A 145 10.04 -3.72 19.83
C ASP A 145 9.44 -4.23 18.50
N ALA A 146 9.59 -5.52 18.24
CA ALA A 146 8.95 -6.19 17.12
C ALA A 146 7.91 -7.18 17.61
N TYR A 147 6.67 -6.95 17.27
CA TYR A 147 5.63 -7.95 17.46
C TYR A 147 5.78 -9.05 16.39
N ALA A 148 5.87 -10.30 16.81
CA ALA A 148 6.14 -11.44 15.93
C ALA A 148 5.11 -11.59 14.79
N PHE A 149 3.86 -11.18 15.02
CA PHE A 149 2.78 -11.25 14.04
C PHE A 149 2.79 -10.12 13.00
N ILE A 150 3.51 -9.00 13.25
CA ILE A 150 3.61 -7.87 12.32
C ILE A 150 4.93 -7.96 11.54
N GLY A 151 6.05 -8.21 12.23
CA GLY A 151 7.38 -8.16 11.65
C GLY A 151 7.74 -6.76 11.12
N SER A 152 8.82 -6.67 10.37
CA SER A 152 9.29 -5.40 9.80
C SER A 152 9.05 -5.24 8.30
N ARG A 153 8.47 -6.26 7.65
CA ARG A 153 8.33 -6.30 6.19
C ARG A 153 7.16 -5.48 5.64
N LEU A 154 6.19 -5.17 6.51
CA LEU A 154 5.01 -4.36 6.16
C LEU A 154 5.04 -2.98 6.81
N CYS A 155 6.18 -2.57 7.36
CA CYS A 155 6.33 -1.24 7.95
C CYS A 155 6.63 -0.17 6.90
N LEU A 156 6.30 1.05 7.27
CA LEU A 156 6.52 2.25 6.47
C LEU A 156 7.39 3.24 7.25
N LYS A 157 8.16 4.05 6.52
CA LYS A 157 9.16 4.96 7.09
C LYS A 157 8.56 6.16 7.83
N ASN A 158 7.28 6.48 7.58
CA ASN A 158 6.59 7.57 8.26
C ASN A 158 5.07 7.34 8.30
N GLU A 159 4.40 8.16 9.13
CA GLU A 159 2.96 8.12 9.37
C GLU A 159 2.15 8.40 8.10
N ASP A 160 2.54 9.39 7.31
CA ASP A 160 1.81 9.82 6.12
C ASP A 160 1.73 8.70 5.08
N LEU A 161 2.84 8.01 4.82
CA LEU A 161 2.87 6.84 3.94
C LEU A 161 2.07 5.67 4.51
N SER A 162 2.07 5.49 5.83
CA SER A 162 1.28 4.44 6.47
C SER A 162 -0.22 4.71 6.33
N ASN A 163 -0.66 5.93 6.56
CA ASN A 163 -2.05 6.35 6.34
C ASN A 163 -2.44 6.20 4.87
N TYR A 164 -1.57 6.61 3.95
CA TYR A 164 -1.80 6.44 2.52
C TYR A 164 -1.94 4.96 2.14
N CYS A 165 -0.99 4.12 2.57
CA CYS A 165 -0.97 2.69 2.28
C CYS A 165 -2.25 2.00 2.78
N GLY A 166 -2.67 2.28 4.01
CA GLY A 166 -3.88 1.69 4.59
C GLY A 166 -5.15 2.07 3.83
N LYS A 167 -5.26 3.32 3.37
CA LYS A 167 -6.45 3.82 2.66
C LYS A 167 -6.46 3.40 1.19
N GLN A 168 -5.34 3.60 0.49
CA GLN A 168 -5.24 3.37 -0.95
C GLN A 168 -5.37 1.87 -1.28
N PHE A 169 -4.80 1.00 -0.47
CA PHE A 169 -4.72 -0.43 -0.71
C PHE A 169 -5.57 -1.25 0.25
N ILE A 170 -6.65 -0.66 0.78
CA ILE A 170 -7.50 -1.27 1.81
C ILE A 170 -8.07 -2.63 1.38
N GLU A 171 -8.35 -2.85 0.10
CA GLU A 171 -8.84 -4.13 -0.41
C GLU A 171 -7.78 -5.25 -0.27
N ILE A 172 -6.50 -4.91 -0.48
CA ILE A 172 -5.40 -5.88 -0.33
C ILE A 172 -5.16 -6.16 1.16
N TRP A 173 -5.24 -5.13 2.01
CA TRP A 173 -5.22 -5.31 3.46
C TRP A 173 -6.38 -6.18 3.95
N SER A 174 -7.57 -5.98 3.40
CA SER A 174 -8.73 -6.82 3.70
C SER A 174 -8.50 -8.28 3.32
N ALA A 175 -7.95 -8.54 2.14
CA ALA A 175 -7.64 -9.91 1.69
C ALA A 175 -6.58 -10.59 2.58
N PHE A 176 -5.65 -9.81 3.14
CA PHE A 176 -4.66 -10.31 4.11
C PHE A 176 -5.27 -10.58 5.49
N LEU A 177 -6.17 -9.71 5.97
CA LEU A 177 -6.80 -9.84 7.28
C LEU A 177 -7.93 -10.88 7.31
N PHE A 178 -8.60 -11.11 6.17
CA PHE A 178 -9.74 -12.01 6.03
C PHE A 178 -9.58 -12.94 4.82
N PRO A 179 -8.64 -13.90 4.85
CA PRO A 179 -8.31 -14.73 3.68
C PRO A 179 -9.49 -15.58 3.20
N GLU A 180 -10.36 -16.00 4.08
CA GLU A 180 -11.52 -16.85 3.75
C GLU A 180 -12.75 -16.08 3.25
N ARG A 181 -12.74 -14.74 3.35
CA ARG A 181 -13.92 -13.92 3.08
C ARG A 181 -13.54 -12.64 2.33
N PRO A 182 -13.92 -12.53 1.07
CA PRO A 182 -13.74 -11.29 0.34
C PRO A 182 -14.63 -10.19 0.95
N ILE A 183 -14.02 -9.13 1.41
CA ILE A 183 -14.72 -7.89 1.75
C ILE A 183 -14.78 -7.05 0.48
N THR A 184 -15.95 -6.60 0.10
CA THR A 184 -16.16 -5.75 -1.07
C THR A 184 -16.31 -4.29 -0.65
N LYS A 185 -15.87 -3.37 -1.49
CA LYS A 185 -16.16 -1.95 -1.31
C LYS A 185 -17.66 -1.74 -1.24
N SER A 186 -18.14 -1.06 -0.22
CA SER A 186 -19.51 -0.61 -0.22
C SER A 186 -19.62 0.71 -0.96
N ASN A 187 -20.55 0.80 -1.89
CA ASN A 187 -20.93 2.06 -2.49
C ASN A 187 -21.84 2.79 -1.52
N TRP A 188 -21.28 3.68 -0.71
CA TRP A 188 -22.01 4.55 0.21
C TRP A 188 -22.48 5.85 -0.46
N GLU A 189 -22.39 5.92 -1.78
CA GLU A 189 -22.72 7.11 -2.57
C GLU A 189 -24.15 7.08 -3.16
N GLU A 190 -25.12 6.50 -2.43
CA GLU A 190 -26.54 6.68 -2.74
C GLU A 190 -27.28 7.41 -1.62
#